data_34e0ab6a1f8ebe48f7d8ee57ec1039d0
#
_entry.id   34e0ab6a1f8ebe48f7d8ee57ec1039d0
#
_cell.length_a   1.000
_cell.length_b   1.000
_cell.length_c   1.000
_cell.angle_alpha   90.00
_cell.angle_beta   90.00
_cell.angle_gamma   90.00
#
_symmetry.space_group_name_H-M   'P 1'
#
loop_
_entity.id
_entity.type
_entity.pdbx_description
1 polymer ?
#
loop_
_entity_poly.entity_id
_entity_poly.type
_entity_poly.pdbx_seq_one_letter_code
_entity_poly.pdbx_strand_id
1 'polypeptide(L)'
;VAGQMGMTLMALNGVMSISMSWMSTKVPLFSGLIALKDYNKLDSVFNKTLIQSFFINAFGLFLLIAIVFIMRHYDIKIGNSNFAERFLPFIPMIFLMVTISINHIVFSLATYLRCHKKEPMLLQSVVIGVLCSLSTITLGHYFGVLGITSGYLILTIMSFVWTIYIFITKKRLWHK
;
A
#
# COMPACT_ATOMS: atom_id res chain seq x y z
N VAL A 1 -20.13 1.53 11.31
CA VAL A 1 -18.68 1.35 11.45
C VAL A 1 -18.14 0.36 10.42
N ALA A 2 -18.61 -0.90 10.39
CA ALA A 2 -18.10 -1.90 9.43
C ALA A 2 -18.24 -1.48 7.96
N GLY A 3 -19.43 -0.95 7.58
CA GLY A 3 -19.65 -0.44 6.22
C GLY A 3 -18.76 0.74 5.86
N GLN A 4 -18.50 1.65 6.79
CA GLN A 4 -17.60 2.79 6.59
C GLN A 4 -16.15 2.32 6.35
N MET A 5 -15.69 1.34 7.11
CA MET A 5 -14.38 0.76 6.93
C MET A 5 -14.25 0.05 5.58
N GLY A 6 -15.27 -0.75 5.21
CA GLY A 6 -15.29 -1.44 3.93
C GLY A 6 -15.24 -0.46 2.75
N MET A 7 -16.04 0.59 2.76
CA MET A 7 -16.07 1.58 1.69
C MET A 7 -14.75 2.36 1.59
N THR A 8 -14.20 2.77 2.73
CA THR A 8 -12.90 3.47 2.76
C THR A 8 -11.78 2.59 2.22
N LEU A 9 -11.70 1.32 2.67
CA LEU A 9 -10.68 0.38 2.17
C LEU A 9 -10.85 0.08 0.68
N MET A 10 -12.09 -0.04 0.19
CA MET A 10 -12.36 -0.28 -1.23
C MET A 10 -11.86 0.89 -2.10
N ALA A 11 -12.13 2.14 -1.68
CA ALA A 11 -11.66 3.32 -2.37
C ALA A 11 -10.12 3.43 -2.35
N LEU A 12 -9.50 3.21 -1.19
CA LEU A 12 -8.05 3.24 -1.03
C LEU A 12 -7.34 2.15 -1.85
N ASN A 13 -7.88 0.93 -1.84
CA ASN A 13 -7.36 -0.17 -2.66
C ASN A 13 -7.55 0.07 -4.15
N GLY A 14 -8.60 0.77 -4.56
CA GLY A 14 -8.80 1.23 -5.94
C GLY A 14 -7.67 2.16 -6.39
N VAL A 15 -7.34 3.17 -5.58
CA VAL A 15 -6.21 4.09 -5.85
C VAL A 15 -4.90 3.33 -5.95
N MET A 16 -4.66 2.42 -5.01
CA MET A 16 -3.46 1.58 -5.01
C MET A 16 -3.36 0.69 -6.24
N SER A 17 -4.45 0.06 -6.67
CA SER A 17 -4.49 -0.80 -7.84
C SER A 17 -4.15 -0.04 -9.12
N ILE A 18 -4.66 1.19 -9.27
CA ILE A 18 -4.34 2.07 -10.41
C ILE A 18 -2.83 2.39 -10.42
N SER A 19 -2.28 2.79 -9.28
CA SER A 19 -0.86 3.13 -9.20
C SER A 19 0.06 1.92 -9.40
N MET A 20 -0.32 0.75 -8.89
CA MET A 20 0.43 -0.51 -9.07
C MET A 20 0.34 -1.04 -10.51
N SER A 21 -0.70 -0.72 -11.27
CA SER A 21 -0.77 -1.06 -12.69
C SER A 21 0.41 -0.48 -13.46
N TRP A 22 0.84 0.73 -13.10
CA TRP A 22 2.03 1.36 -13.70
C TRP A 22 3.31 0.55 -13.46
N MET A 23 3.48 0.00 -12.25
CA MET A 23 4.59 -0.89 -11.92
C MET A 23 4.48 -2.22 -12.68
N SER A 24 3.29 -2.79 -12.75
CA SER A 24 3.04 -4.11 -13.37
C SER A 24 3.34 -4.13 -14.87
N THR A 25 3.09 -3.02 -15.60
CA THR A 25 3.42 -2.92 -17.03
C THR A 25 4.91 -3.02 -17.31
N LYS A 26 5.77 -2.77 -16.33
CA LYS A 26 7.24 -2.82 -16.46
C LYS A 26 7.86 -4.17 -16.05
N VAL A 27 7.07 -5.09 -15.49
CA VAL A 27 7.55 -6.42 -15.05
C VAL A 27 8.25 -7.20 -16.19
N PRO A 28 7.73 -7.27 -17.43
CA PRO A 28 8.42 -7.95 -18.51
C PRO A 28 9.80 -7.32 -18.82
N LEU A 29 9.88 -5.99 -18.78
CA LEU A 29 11.15 -5.26 -18.98
C LEU A 29 12.15 -5.57 -17.86
N PHE A 30 11.71 -5.58 -16.59
CA PHE A 30 12.58 -5.94 -15.47
C PHE A 30 13.12 -7.36 -15.61
N SER A 31 12.26 -8.33 -15.94
CA SER A 31 12.67 -9.72 -16.14
C SER A 31 13.65 -9.87 -17.31
N GLY A 32 13.46 -9.11 -18.39
CA GLY A 32 14.37 -9.10 -19.53
C GLY A 32 15.75 -8.54 -19.16
N LEU A 33 15.80 -7.42 -18.43
CA LEU A 33 17.06 -6.82 -17.96
C LEU A 33 17.82 -7.72 -16.98
N ILE A 34 17.09 -8.48 -16.15
CA ILE A 34 17.69 -9.47 -15.26
C ILE A 34 18.31 -10.61 -16.07
N ALA A 35 17.63 -11.09 -17.11
CA ALA A 35 18.16 -12.14 -17.99
C ALA A 35 19.43 -11.70 -18.74
N LEU A 36 19.50 -10.43 -19.12
CA LEU A 36 20.69 -9.80 -19.73
C LEU A 36 21.78 -9.41 -18.72
N LYS A 37 21.53 -9.54 -17.42
CA LYS A 37 22.40 -9.09 -16.32
C LYS A 37 22.73 -7.60 -16.35
N ASP A 38 21.89 -6.77 -16.99
CA ASP A 38 22.05 -5.31 -17.03
C ASP A 38 21.40 -4.68 -15.78
N TYR A 39 22.02 -4.87 -14.64
CA TYR A 39 21.50 -4.43 -13.34
C TYR A 39 21.48 -2.91 -13.18
N ASN A 40 22.40 -2.18 -13.82
CA ASN A 40 22.43 -0.72 -13.77
C ASN A 40 21.21 -0.12 -14.44
N LYS A 41 20.86 -0.63 -15.62
CA LYS A 41 19.66 -0.20 -16.35
C LYS A 41 18.40 -0.64 -15.63
N LEU A 42 18.37 -1.86 -15.06
CA LEU A 42 17.27 -2.35 -14.22
C LEU A 42 16.96 -1.40 -13.08
N ASP A 43 17.98 -1.02 -12.30
CA ASP A 43 17.83 -0.12 -11.15
C ASP A 43 17.36 1.27 -11.57
N SER A 44 17.90 1.82 -12.65
CA SER A 44 17.49 3.12 -13.19
C SER A 44 16.01 3.12 -13.60
N VAL A 45 15.59 2.10 -14.36
CA VAL A 45 14.19 1.96 -14.80
C VAL A 45 13.27 1.71 -13.62
N PHE A 46 13.67 0.86 -12.67
CA PHE A 46 12.87 0.60 -11.47
C PHE A 46 12.65 1.86 -10.64
N ASN A 47 13.71 2.60 -10.32
CA ASN A 47 13.61 3.81 -9.51
C ASN A 47 12.72 4.87 -10.19
N LYS A 48 12.87 5.06 -11.51
CA LYS A 48 12.02 5.97 -12.28
C LYS A 48 10.55 5.53 -12.22
N THR A 49 10.28 4.25 -12.41
CA THR A 49 8.92 3.69 -12.36
C THR A 49 8.32 3.80 -10.96
N LEU A 50 9.12 3.52 -9.92
CA LEU A 50 8.70 3.63 -8.52
C LEU A 50 8.28 5.06 -8.17
N ILE A 51 9.10 6.04 -8.55
CA ILE A 51 8.78 7.46 -8.31
C ILE A 51 7.50 7.85 -9.05
N GLN A 52 7.37 7.49 -10.32
CA GLN A 52 6.18 7.81 -11.12
C GLN A 52 4.91 7.17 -10.52
N SER A 53 4.95 5.88 -10.18
CA SER A 53 3.80 5.19 -9.58
C SER A 53 3.46 5.72 -8.19
N PHE A 54 4.45 6.13 -7.40
CA PHE A 54 4.23 6.77 -6.11
C PHE A 54 3.54 8.13 -6.25
N PHE A 55 3.92 8.94 -7.22
CA PHE A 55 3.22 10.21 -7.51
C PHE A 55 1.77 9.98 -7.93
N ILE A 56 1.50 8.96 -8.75
CA ILE A 56 0.12 8.59 -9.13
C ILE A 56 -0.67 8.18 -7.87
N ASN A 57 -0.08 7.38 -6.99
CA ASN A 57 -0.70 6.98 -5.72
C ASN A 57 -0.99 8.19 -4.83
N ALA A 58 -0.01 9.06 -4.61
CA ALA A 58 -0.15 10.26 -3.79
C ALA A 58 -1.22 11.21 -4.34
N PHE A 59 -1.25 11.43 -5.65
CA PHE A 59 -2.26 12.23 -6.32
C PHE A 59 -3.66 11.62 -6.18
N GLY A 60 -3.80 10.31 -6.35
CA GLY A 60 -5.08 9.61 -6.17
C GLY A 60 -5.59 9.70 -4.73
N LEU A 61 -4.71 9.56 -3.74
CA LEU A 61 -5.06 9.73 -2.32
C LEU A 61 -5.44 11.18 -2.00
N PHE A 62 -4.73 12.15 -2.57
CA PHE A 62 -5.08 13.57 -2.42
C PHE A 62 -6.47 13.88 -3.02
N LEU A 63 -6.78 13.36 -4.20
CA LEU A 63 -8.10 13.50 -4.80
C LEU A 63 -9.18 12.85 -3.93
N LEU A 64 -8.93 11.67 -3.41
CA LEU A 64 -9.89 10.97 -2.54
C LEU A 64 -10.21 11.79 -1.29
N ILE A 65 -9.19 12.31 -0.59
CA ILE A 65 -9.41 13.12 0.61
C ILE A 65 -10.13 14.44 0.28
N ALA A 66 -9.78 15.07 -0.84
CA ALA A 66 -10.42 16.29 -1.29
C ALA A 66 -11.91 16.05 -1.60
N ILE A 67 -12.24 14.96 -2.30
CA ILE A 67 -13.63 14.58 -2.59
C ILE A 67 -14.40 14.35 -1.29
N VAL A 68 -13.88 13.55 -0.36
CA VAL A 68 -14.54 13.27 0.92
C VAL A 68 -14.70 14.54 1.75
N PHE A 69 -13.71 15.44 1.75
CA PHE A 69 -13.78 16.71 2.43
C PHE A 69 -14.88 17.63 1.86
N ILE A 70 -14.92 17.78 0.54
CA ILE A 70 -15.94 18.56 -0.18
C ILE A 70 -17.34 17.99 0.11
N MET A 71 -17.51 16.67 0.02
CA MET A 71 -18.79 16.02 0.29
C MET A 71 -19.29 16.23 1.73
N ARG A 72 -18.38 16.28 2.70
CA ARG A 72 -18.71 16.60 4.11
C ARG A 72 -19.04 18.08 4.30
N HIS A 73 -18.33 18.97 3.64
CA HIS A 73 -18.52 20.41 3.78
C HIS A 73 -19.85 20.89 3.20
N TYR A 74 -20.26 20.31 2.07
CA TYR A 74 -21.49 20.69 1.38
C TYR A 74 -22.69 19.79 1.69
N ASP A 75 -22.59 18.88 2.67
CA ASP A 75 -23.65 17.93 3.06
C ASP A 75 -24.33 17.25 1.85
N ILE A 76 -23.52 16.79 0.90
CA ILE A 76 -24.02 16.21 -0.35
C ILE A 76 -24.78 14.91 -0.04
N LYS A 77 -26.09 14.93 -0.27
CA LYS A 77 -26.99 13.80 -0.09
C LYS A 77 -27.17 13.07 -1.42
N ILE A 78 -26.95 11.76 -1.41
CA ILE A 78 -27.32 10.87 -2.51
C ILE A 78 -28.45 9.97 -2.00
N GLY A 79 -29.68 10.27 -2.41
CA GLY A 79 -30.89 9.68 -1.84
C GLY A 79 -31.16 10.21 -0.43
N ASN A 80 -31.54 9.32 0.50
CA ASN A 80 -31.89 9.67 1.89
C ASN A 80 -30.73 9.67 2.87
N SER A 81 -29.49 9.45 2.43
CA SER A 81 -28.31 9.37 3.31
C SER A 81 -27.18 10.28 2.85
N ASN A 82 -26.44 10.86 3.80
CA ASN A 82 -25.22 11.61 3.54
C ASN A 82 -24.13 10.63 3.06
N PHE A 83 -23.74 10.75 1.80
CA PHE A 83 -22.76 9.81 1.22
C PHE A 83 -21.40 9.89 1.92
N ALA A 84 -21.01 11.07 2.39
CA ALA A 84 -19.78 11.29 3.12
C ALA A 84 -19.70 10.55 4.46
N GLU A 85 -20.84 10.24 5.10
CA GLU A 85 -20.91 9.46 6.33
C GLU A 85 -20.59 7.98 6.13
N ARG A 86 -20.56 7.52 4.89
CA ARG A 86 -20.13 6.16 4.55
C ARG A 86 -18.62 5.96 4.60
N PHE A 87 -17.86 7.06 4.66
CA PHE A 87 -16.41 7.01 4.87
C PHE A 87 -16.07 7.11 6.36
N LEU A 88 -14.91 6.54 6.74
CA LEU A 88 -14.39 6.60 8.09
C LEU A 88 -14.18 8.06 8.55
N PRO A 89 -14.22 8.33 9.86
CA PRO A 89 -13.77 9.60 10.43
C PRO A 89 -12.35 9.96 9.97
N PHE A 90 -12.02 11.26 10.04
CA PHE A 90 -10.81 11.80 9.41
C PHE A 90 -9.51 11.13 9.90
N ILE A 91 -9.38 10.91 11.22
CA ILE A 91 -8.15 10.35 11.82
C ILE A 91 -7.91 8.90 11.37
N PRO A 92 -8.87 7.94 11.51
CA PRO A 92 -8.70 6.59 10.98
C PRO A 92 -8.45 6.56 9.47
N MET A 93 -9.08 7.45 8.71
CA MET A 93 -8.89 7.54 7.27
C MET A 93 -7.45 7.95 6.91
N ILE A 94 -6.87 8.94 7.60
CA ILE A 94 -5.47 9.35 7.42
C ILE A 94 -4.52 8.19 7.73
N PHE A 95 -4.75 7.45 8.83
CA PHE A 95 -3.92 6.30 9.18
C PHE A 95 -3.92 5.25 8.05
N LEU A 96 -5.08 4.95 7.47
CA LEU A 96 -5.17 4.05 6.33
C LEU A 96 -4.50 4.60 5.08
N MET A 97 -4.61 5.91 4.80
CA MET A 97 -3.94 6.53 3.65
C MET A 97 -2.41 6.43 3.76
N VAL A 98 -1.85 6.69 4.94
CA VAL A 98 -0.41 6.51 5.20
C VAL A 98 -0.02 5.04 5.03
N THR A 99 -0.82 4.13 5.57
CA THR A 99 -0.61 2.68 5.43
C THR A 99 -0.58 2.26 3.96
N ILE A 100 -1.53 2.71 3.14
CA ILE A 100 -1.58 2.41 1.70
C ILE A 100 -0.37 2.97 0.97
N SER A 101 0.09 4.18 1.33
CA SER A 101 1.29 4.78 0.73
C SER A 101 2.55 3.96 1.03
N ILE A 102 2.70 3.46 2.25
CA ILE A 102 3.81 2.59 2.65
C ILE A 102 3.70 1.23 1.93
N ASN A 103 2.50 0.63 1.91
CA ASN A 103 2.26 -0.64 1.23
C ASN A 103 2.53 -0.56 -0.28
N HIS A 104 2.26 0.57 -0.93
CA HIS A 104 2.62 0.79 -2.33
C HIS A 104 4.14 0.60 -2.55
N ILE A 105 4.98 1.16 -1.67
CA ILE A 105 6.44 0.97 -1.75
C ILE A 105 6.83 -0.49 -1.47
N VAL A 106 6.26 -1.11 -0.44
CA VAL A 106 6.51 -2.52 -0.09
C VAL A 106 6.20 -3.44 -1.26
N PHE A 107 5.04 -3.29 -1.90
CA PHE A 107 4.64 -4.12 -3.04
C PHE A 107 5.48 -3.85 -4.29
N SER A 108 5.92 -2.61 -4.49
CA SER A 108 6.84 -2.28 -5.59
C SER A 108 8.19 -2.97 -5.41
N LEU A 109 8.77 -2.95 -4.19
CA LEU A 109 10.00 -3.65 -3.86
C LEU A 109 9.84 -5.18 -3.97
N ALA A 110 8.68 -5.70 -3.53
CA ALA A 110 8.35 -7.11 -3.68
C ALA A 110 8.28 -7.52 -5.17
N THR A 111 7.66 -6.69 -6.02
CA THR A 111 7.58 -6.93 -7.46
C THR A 111 8.97 -7.00 -8.09
N TYR A 112 9.88 -6.09 -7.73
CA TYR A 112 11.26 -6.14 -8.20
C TYR A 112 11.95 -7.46 -7.84
N LEU A 113 11.84 -7.89 -6.57
CA LEU A 113 12.46 -9.14 -6.11
C LEU A 113 11.86 -10.38 -6.80
N ARG A 114 10.53 -10.40 -7.03
CA ARG A 114 9.83 -11.49 -7.73
C ARG A 114 10.27 -11.64 -9.19
N CYS A 115 10.69 -10.55 -9.85
CA CYS A 115 11.25 -10.64 -11.20
C CYS A 115 12.50 -11.53 -11.28
N HIS A 116 13.21 -11.77 -10.17
CA HIS A 116 14.31 -12.73 -10.08
C HIS A 116 13.84 -14.20 -9.91
N LYS A 117 12.56 -14.48 -10.08
CA LYS A 117 11.94 -15.82 -9.91
C LYS A 117 12.17 -16.42 -8.50
N LYS A 118 12.23 -15.58 -7.47
CA LYS A 118 12.42 -15.97 -6.07
C LYS A 118 11.42 -15.24 -5.18
N GLU A 119 10.96 -15.88 -4.11
CA GLU A 119 9.97 -15.35 -3.17
C GLU A 119 10.60 -15.11 -1.77
N PRO A 120 11.51 -14.14 -1.63
CA PRO A 120 12.21 -13.91 -0.35
C PRO A 120 11.30 -13.30 0.73
N MET A 121 10.12 -12.80 0.35
CA MET A 121 9.18 -12.14 1.27
C MET A 121 8.10 -13.07 1.82
N LEU A 122 8.11 -14.36 1.49
CA LEU A 122 7.07 -15.30 1.91
C LEU A 122 6.96 -15.35 3.44
N LEU A 123 8.08 -15.55 4.14
CA LEU A 123 8.09 -15.62 5.60
C LEU A 123 7.56 -14.32 6.23
N GLN A 124 8.02 -13.18 5.74
CA GLN A 124 7.56 -11.87 6.20
C GLN A 124 6.05 -11.72 6.04
N SER A 125 5.52 -12.08 4.87
CA SER A 125 4.08 -11.96 4.56
C SER A 125 3.23 -12.81 5.52
N VAL A 126 3.66 -14.04 5.82
CA VAL A 126 2.96 -14.93 6.76
C VAL A 126 2.98 -14.33 8.17
N VAL A 127 4.15 -13.91 8.67
CA VAL A 127 4.29 -13.35 10.02
C VAL A 127 3.44 -12.09 10.18
N ILE A 128 3.55 -11.15 9.24
CA ILE A 128 2.76 -9.90 9.27
C ILE A 128 1.27 -10.20 9.15
N GLY A 129 0.85 -11.16 8.33
CA GLY A 129 -0.55 -11.57 8.21
C GLY A 129 -1.13 -12.08 9.53
N VAL A 130 -0.39 -12.94 10.24
CA VAL A 130 -0.80 -13.44 11.58
C VAL A 130 -0.87 -12.29 12.58
N LEU A 131 0.16 -11.43 12.64
CA LEU A 131 0.17 -10.29 13.55
C LEU A 131 -0.97 -9.30 13.24
N CYS A 132 -1.29 -9.06 11.96
CA CYS A 132 -2.42 -8.24 11.54
C CYS A 132 -3.75 -8.80 12.05
N SER A 133 -3.96 -10.10 11.94
CA SER A 133 -5.17 -10.77 12.42
C SER A 133 -5.31 -10.62 13.95
N LEU A 134 -4.25 -10.90 14.69
CA LEU A 134 -4.23 -10.75 16.16
C LEU A 134 -4.44 -9.29 16.57
N SER A 135 -3.76 -8.35 15.93
CA SER A 135 -3.89 -6.90 16.19
C SER A 135 -5.33 -6.43 15.93
N THR A 136 -5.94 -6.86 14.83
CA THR A 136 -7.31 -6.48 14.49
C THR A 136 -8.31 -6.97 15.54
N ILE A 137 -8.17 -8.20 16.00
CA ILE A 137 -9.07 -8.77 17.02
C ILE A 137 -8.86 -8.05 18.37
N THR A 138 -7.61 -7.92 18.83
CA THR A 138 -7.31 -7.36 20.15
C THR A 138 -7.55 -5.86 20.20
N LEU A 139 -6.90 -5.08 19.34
CA LEU A 139 -7.03 -3.62 19.34
C LEU A 139 -8.42 -3.17 18.86
N GLY A 140 -9.04 -3.94 17.98
CA GLY A 140 -10.43 -3.70 17.56
C GLY A 140 -11.43 -3.87 18.69
N HIS A 141 -11.21 -4.85 19.56
CA HIS A 141 -12.06 -5.07 20.75
C HIS A 141 -11.94 -3.93 21.77
N TYR A 142 -10.72 -3.47 22.10
CA TYR A 142 -10.50 -2.46 23.14
C TYR A 142 -10.65 -1.00 22.63
N PHE A 143 -10.23 -0.69 21.42
CA PHE A 143 -10.15 0.67 20.91
C PHE A 143 -10.99 0.91 19.65
N GLY A 144 -11.77 -0.08 19.21
CA GLY A 144 -12.62 0.02 18.03
C GLY A 144 -11.83 0.34 16.75
N VAL A 145 -12.38 1.20 15.90
CA VAL A 145 -11.80 1.54 14.59
C VAL A 145 -10.42 2.19 14.70
N LEU A 146 -10.22 3.05 15.69
CA LEU A 146 -8.91 3.68 15.92
C LEU A 146 -7.85 2.62 16.26
N GLY A 147 -8.19 1.62 17.07
CA GLY A 147 -7.29 0.51 17.37
C GLY A 147 -6.92 -0.30 16.15
N ILE A 148 -7.91 -0.64 15.30
CA ILE A 148 -7.66 -1.40 14.07
C ILE A 148 -6.73 -0.63 13.14
N THR A 149 -7.03 0.64 12.88
CA THR A 149 -6.27 1.46 11.90
C THR A 149 -4.88 1.81 12.39
N SER A 150 -4.71 2.12 13.69
CA SER A 150 -3.39 2.38 14.27
C SER A 150 -2.53 1.11 14.36
N GLY A 151 -3.11 -0.02 14.75
CA GLY A 151 -2.42 -1.31 14.76
C GLY A 151 -1.95 -1.71 13.37
N TYR A 152 -2.80 -1.55 12.36
CA TYR A 152 -2.43 -1.81 10.97
C TYR A 152 -1.31 -0.90 10.49
N LEU A 153 -1.32 0.40 10.84
CA LEU A 153 -0.26 1.34 10.51
C LEU A 153 1.08 0.93 11.14
N ILE A 154 1.09 0.59 12.44
CA ILE A 154 2.31 0.17 13.15
C ILE A 154 2.91 -1.08 12.50
N LEU A 155 2.09 -2.10 12.24
CA LEU A 155 2.55 -3.34 11.60
C LEU A 155 3.06 -3.08 10.17
N THR A 156 2.45 -2.16 9.45
CA THR A 156 2.92 -1.77 8.11
C THR A 156 4.28 -1.08 8.17
N ILE A 157 4.53 -0.23 9.15
CA ILE A 157 5.85 0.39 9.35
C ILE A 157 6.90 -0.68 9.67
N MET A 158 6.58 -1.63 10.56
CA MET A 158 7.49 -2.75 10.86
C MET A 158 7.76 -3.60 9.62
N SER A 159 6.73 -3.91 8.85
CA SER A 159 6.84 -4.62 7.58
C SER A 159 7.74 -3.87 6.59
N PHE A 160 7.61 -2.57 6.49
CA PHE A 160 8.41 -1.72 5.60
C PHE A 160 9.90 -1.78 5.94
N VAL A 161 10.27 -1.64 7.21
CA VAL A 161 11.66 -1.76 7.66
C VAL A 161 12.23 -3.14 7.32
N TRP A 162 11.46 -4.20 7.59
CA TRP A 162 11.88 -5.57 7.24
C TRP A 162 12.02 -5.77 5.73
N THR A 163 11.09 -5.22 4.94
CA THR A 163 11.14 -5.24 3.46
C THR A 163 12.42 -4.59 2.94
N ILE A 164 12.80 -3.41 3.46
CA ILE A 164 14.02 -2.73 3.06
C ILE A 164 15.25 -3.60 3.36
N TYR A 165 15.32 -4.20 4.53
CA TYR A 165 16.41 -5.10 4.91
C TYR A 165 16.54 -6.29 3.93
N ILE A 166 15.41 -6.96 3.64
CA ILE A 166 15.39 -8.07 2.67
C ILE A 166 15.83 -7.58 1.29
N PHE A 167 15.29 -6.45 0.83
CA PHE A 167 15.59 -5.89 -0.48
C PHE A 167 17.09 -5.60 -0.65
N ILE A 168 17.70 -4.88 0.28
CA ILE A 168 19.12 -4.53 0.22
C ILE A 168 19.99 -5.81 0.24
N THR A 169 19.68 -6.75 1.13
CA THR A 169 20.46 -7.98 1.29
C THR A 169 20.37 -8.86 0.06
N LYS A 170 19.17 -9.10 -0.46
CA LYS A 170 18.95 -9.96 -1.62
C LYS A 170 19.46 -9.33 -2.91
N LYS A 171 19.27 -8.03 -3.07
CA LYS A 171 19.81 -7.29 -4.21
C LYS A 171 21.35 -7.41 -4.28
N ARG A 172 22.05 -7.17 -3.17
CA ARG A 172 23.52 -7.33 -3.10
C ARG A 172 23.99 -8.75 -3.42
N LEU A 173 23.20 -9.76 -3.02
CA LEU A 173 23.55 -11.16 -3.26
C LEU A 173 23.34 -11.57 -4.72
N TRP A 174 22.33 -11.03 -5.40
CA TRP A 174 21.94 -11.45 -6.76
C TRP A 174 22.58 -10.63 -7.86
N HIS A 175 23.10 -9.44 -7.56
CA HIS A 175 23.78 -8.57 -8.53
C HIS A 175 25.33 -8.74 -8.48
N LYS A 176 25.82 -9.77 -7.83
CA LYS A 176 27.20 -10.23 -7.95
C LYS A 176 27.33 -11.15 -9.15
#